data_c5edd7025dad62debb8f3d3ed49ee76b
#
_entry.id   c5edd7025dad62debb8f3d3ed49ee76b
#
_cell.length_a   1.000
_cell.length_b   1.000
_cell.length_c   1.000
_cell.angle_alpha   90.00
_cell.angle_beta   90.00
_cell.angle_gamma   90.00
#
_symmetry.space_group_name_H-M   'P 1'
#
loop_
_entity.id
_entity.type
_entity.pdbx_description
1 polymer ?
#
loop_
_entity_poly.entity_id
_entity_poly.type
_entity_poly.pdbx_seq_one_letter_code
_entity_poly.pdbx_strand_id
1 'polypeptide(L)'
;STHAVIRTTPDKVDAAREALQSLRPDIRIMGAGEAVEIYKEVGLPEAVVDRFDVRSMTGTHGIGHTRMATESAVTTMGAHPFSTGADQCLVHNGSLSNHNNVRRELVREGMTFETENDTEVAAAYLSNRMAHGKNLGEALEGTLSDLDGFFTFVVGT
;
A
#
# COMPACT_ATOMS: atom_id res chain seq x y z
N SER A 1 2.53 -1.29 18.65
CA SER A 1 3.28 -0.41 17.75
C SER A 1 2.90 1.05 17.97
N THR A 2 3.76 1.97 17.62
CA THR A 2 3.52 3.42 17.66
C THR A 2 3.38 3.90 16.22
N HIS A 3 2.37 4.73 15.96
CA HIS A 3 2.16 5.36 14.67
C HIS A 3 2.58 6.83 14.75
N ALA A 4 3.20 7.36 13.70
CA ALA A 4 3.57 8.75 13.61
C ALA A 4 3.40 9.25 12.16
N VAL A 5 2.88 10.46 12.02
CA VAL A 5 2.86 11.20 10.76
C VAL A 5 3.99 12.21 10.79
N ILE A 6 4.91 12.10 9.85
CA ILE A 6 6.07 12.99 9.73
C ILE A 6 5.80 13.91 8.54
N ARG A 7 5.92 15.22 8.75
CA ARG A 7 5.76 16.22 7.69
C ARG A 7 7.13 16.74 7.27
N THR A 8 7.33 16.85 5.97
CA THR A 8 8.53 17.44 5.35
C THR A 8 8.15 18.19 4.09
N THR A 9 9.09 18.90 3.49
CA THR A 9 8.87 19.54 2.19
C THR A 9 9.01 18.52 1.07
N PRO A 10 8.32 18.69 -0.09
CA PRO A 10 8.33 17.71 -1.18
C PRO A 10 9.74 17.34 -1.66
N ASP A 11 10.64 18.32 -1.71
CA ASP A 11 12.04 18.13 -2.12
C ASP A 11 12.89 17.28 -1.16
N LYS A 12 12.40 17.01 0.05
CA LYS A 12 13.09 16.25 1.10
C LYS A 12 12.47 14.90 1.41
N VAL A 13 11.41 14.52 0.72
CA VAL A 13 10.69 13.25 0.98
C VAL A 13 11.63 12.05 0.85
N ASP A 14 12.37 11.96 -0.26
CA ASP A 14 13.27 10.83 -0.51
C ASP A 14 14.43 10.80 0.49
N ALA A 15 15.05 11.96 0.77
CA ALA A 15 16.09 12.07 1.78
C ALA A 15 15.59 11.69 3.19
N ALA A 16 14.38 12.08 3.55
CA ALA A 16 13.78 11.70 4.83
C ALA A 16 13.51 10.19 4.89
N ARG A 17 13.04 9.60 3.80
CA ARG A 17 12.81 8.14 3.67
C ARG A 17 14.11 7.37 3.84
N GLU A 18 15.17 7.76 3.10
CA GLU A 18 16.50 7.14 3.19
C GLU A 18 17.09 7.27 4.59
N ALA A 19 17.00 8.45 5.20
CA ALA A 19 17.47 8.67 6.56
C ALA A 19 16.75 7.79 7.59
N LEU A 20 15.42 7.67 7.48
CA LEU A 20 14.63 6.79 8.36
C LEU A 20 15.05 5.33 8.19
N GLN A 21 15.15 4.85 6.96
CA GLN A 21 15.54 3.47 6.67
C GLN A 21 16.97 3.14 7.16
N SER A 22 17.90 4.10 7.01
CA SER A 22 19.30 3.93 7.43
C SER A 22 19.47 4.00 8.94
N LEU A 23 18.87 4.99 9.60
CA LEU A 23 19.07 5.26 11.03
C LEU A 23 18.15 4.44 11.94
N ARG A 24 16.98 4.07 11.45
CA ARG A 24 15.94 3.35 12.20
C ARG A 24 15.30 2.26 11.34
N PRO A 25 16.02 1.17 11.04
CA PRO A 25 15.52 0.06 10.22
C PRO A 25 14.34 -0.68 10.85
N ASP A 26 14.04 -0.42 12.12
CA ASP A 26 12.86 -0.89 12.84
C ASP A 26 11.58 -0.09 12.50
N ILE A 27 11.70 1.11 11.92
CA ILE A 27 10.57 1.92 11.46
C ILE A 27 10.13 1.45 10.08
N ARG A 28 8.81 1.30 9.92
CA ARG A 28 8.20 0.97 8.63
C ARG A 28 7.43 2.18 8.10
N ILE A 29 7.67 2.51 6.84
CA ILE A 29 6.97 3.60 6.15
C ILE A 29 5.73 2.98 5.48
N MET A 30 4.55 3.33 5.98
CA MET A 30 3.28 2.77 5.51
C MET A 30 2.77 3.44 4.24
N GLY A 31 3.15 4.68 4.01
CA GLY A 31 2.78 5.47 2.85
C GLY A 31 3.51 6.80 2.84
N ALA A 32 3.52 7.46 1.71
CA ALA A 32 4.06 8.81 1.54
C ALA A 32 3.17 9.56 0.54
N GLY A 33 3.08 10.88 0.71
CA GLY A 33 2.27 11.76 -0.12
C GLY A 33 1.88 13.01 0.64
N GLU A 34 0.98 13.80 0.07
CA GLU A 34 0.50 15.05 0.63
C GLU A 34 -0.88 14.92 1.32
N ALA A 35 -1.68 13.96 0.88
CA ALA A 35 -3.10 13.86 1.23
C ALA A 35 -3.51 12.53 1.89
N VAL A 36 -2.87 11.40 1.54
CA VAL A 36 -3.29 10.07 2.00
C VAL A 36 -2.53 9.64 3.25
N GLU A 37 -3.25 9.34 4.32
CA GLU A 37 -2.70 8.73 5.53
C GLU A 37 -3.17 7.27 5.64
N ILE A 38 -2.27 6.36 6.05
CA ILE A 38 -2.55 4.93 6.14
C ILE A 38 -2.39 4.45 7.58
N TYR A 39 -3.43 3.81 8.08
CA TYR A 39 -3.51 3.23 9.41
C TYR A 39 -3.80 1.74 9.31
N LYS A 40 -2.89 0.90 9.77
CA LYS A 40 -3.02 -0.56 9.72
C LYS A 40 -2.59 -1.17 11.04
N GLU A 41 -3.36 -2.15 11.49
CA GLU A 41 -3.02 -2.91 12.69
C GLU A 41 -3.74 -4.26 12.67
N VAL A 42 -3.18 -5.21 13.39
CA VAL A 42 -3.83 -6.49 13.69
C VAL A 42 -4.80 -6.31 14.85
N GLY A 43 -6.03 -6.77 14.68
CA GLY A 43 -7.03 -6.73 15.73
C GLY A 43 -8.44 -6.55 15.19
N LEU A 44 -9.39 -6.43 16.11
CA LEU A 44 -10.76 -6.11 15.74
C LEU A 44 -10.86 -4.69 15.19
N PRO A 45 -11.74 -4.42 14.21
CA PRO A 45 -11.88 -3.09 13.62
C PRO A 45 -12.11 -1.98 14.65
N GLU A 46 -12.92 -2.25 15.67
CA GLU A 46 -13.20 -1.31 16.76
C GLU A 46 -11.94 -0.92 17.53
N ALA A 47 -11.10 -1.90 17.87
CA ALA A 47 -9.85 -1.66 18.56
C ALA A 47 -8.85 -0.83 17.71
N VAL A 48 -8.87 -1.02 16.39
CA VAL A 48 -8.05 -0.25 15.45
C VAL A 48 -8.56 1.19 15.34
N VAL A 49 -9.88 1.37 15.24
CA VAL A 49 -10.54 2.69 15.24
C VAL A 49 -10.20 3.48 16.50
N ASP A 50 -10.30 2.84 17.67
CA ASP A 50 -10.01 3.50 18.95
C ASP A 50 -8.51 3.79 19.13
N ARG A 51 -7.65 2.87 18.68
CA ARG A 51 -6.20 3.03 18.77
C ARG A 51 -5.67 4.24 18.02
N PHE A 52 -6.19 4.49 16.83
CA PHE A 52 -5.76 5.58 15.96
C PHE A 52 -6.67 6.81 16.01
N ASP A 53 -7.67 6.80 16.90
CA ASP A 53 -8.67 7.87 17.01
C ASP A 53 -9.32 8.22 15.66
N VAL A 54 -9.64 7.18 14.88
CA VAL A 54 -10.19 7.36 13.53
C VAL A 54 -11.49 8.16 13.53
N ARG A 55 -12.26 8.12 14.64
CA ARG A 55 -13.52 8.87 14.78
C ARG A 55 -13.33 10.38 14.78
N SER A 56 -12.16 10.87 15.16
CA SER A 56 -11.84 12.31 15.16
C SER A 56 -11.28 12.78 13.82
N MET A 57 -10.92 11.86 12.92
CA MET A 57 -10.34 12.20 11.62
C MET A 57 -11.38 12.82 10.70
N THR A 58 -10.94 13.77 9.90
CA THR A 58 -11.73 14.43 8.86
C THR A 58 -11.08 14.26 7.51
N GLY A 59 -11.88 14.07 6.48
CA GLY A 59 -11.39 13.89 5.11
C GLY A 59 -12.55 13.89 4.12
N THR A 60 -12.22 13.84 2.85
CA THR A 60 -13.21 13.79 1.76
C THR A 60 -13.73 12.37 1.51
N HIS A 61 -12.89 11.36 1.77
CA HIS A 61 -13.24 9.95 1.63
C HIS A 61 -12.33 9.08 2.50
N GLY A 62 -12.71 7.82 2.67
CA GLY A 62 -11.91 6.83 3.37
C GLY A 62 -12.12 5.45 2.76
N ILE A 63 -11.06 4.65 2.73
CA ILE A 63 -11.11 3.24 2.35
C ILE A 63 -10.77 2.41 3.58
N GLY A 64 -11.58 1.41 3.86
CA GLY A 64 -11.36 0.46 4.94
C GLY A 64 -11.37 -0.97 4.44
N HIS A 65 -10.56 -1.81 5.05
CA HIS A 65 -10.52 -3.24 4.75
C HIS A 65 -10.37 -4.05 6.02
N THR A 66 -11.19 -5.08 6.15
CA THR A 66 -11.05 -6.12 7.17
C THR A 66 -10.61 -7.41 6.50
N ARG A 67 -9.49 -7.97 6.95
CA ARG A 67 -8.95 -9.20 6.38
C ARG A 67 -9.01 -10.33 7.40
N MET A 68 -9.49 -11.47 6.95
CA MET A 68 -9.28 -12.74 7.64
C MET A 68 -8.24 -13.54 6.85
N ALA A 69 -7.07 -13.75 7.43
CA ALA A 69 -6.02 -14.51 6.79
C ALA A 69 -6.36 -16.02 6.86
N THR A 70 -6.32 -16.69 5.71
CA THR A 70 -6.56 -18.13 5.61
C THR A 70 -5.26 -18.93 5.45
N GLU A 71 -4.27 -18.37 4.75
CA GLU A 71 -3.05 -19.10 4.38
C GLU A 71 -1.75 -18.35 4.75
N SER A 72 -1.83 -17.07 5.11
CA SER A 72 -0.65 -16.26 5.44
C SER A 72 -0.68 -15.76 6.87
N ALA A 73 0.51 -15.45 7.40
CA ALA A 73 0.65 -14.89 8.75
C ALA A 73 -0.16 -13.58 8.90
N VAL A 74 -0.83 -13.46 10.04
CA VAL A 74 -1.53 -12.22 10.41
C VAL A 74 -0.50 -11.24 10.98
N THR A 75 -0.15 -10.24 10.19
CA THR A 75 0.83 -9.23 10.57
C THR A 75 0.33 -7.83 10.18
N THR A 76 0.80 -6.81 10.89
CA THR A 76 0.49 -5.41 10.55
C THR A 76 0.97 -5.07 9.13
N MET A 77 2.13 -5.58 8.72
CA MET A 77 2.66 -5.35 7.37
C MET A 77 1.79 -5.97 6.28
N GLY A 78 1.28 -7.18 6.52
CA GLY A 78 0.39 -7.88 5.59
C GLY A 78 -1.07 -7.38 5.60
N ALA A 79 -1.43 -6.43 6.49
CA ALA A 79 -2.76 -5.83 6.49
C ALA A 79 -2.92 -4.83 5.34
N HIS A 80 -4.15 -4.66 4.87
CA HIS A 80 -4.50 -3.62 3.89
C HIS A 80 -4.71 -2.25 4.57
N PRO A 81 -4.60 -1.14 3.80
CA PRO A 81 -4.22 -1.05 2.40
C PRO A 81 -2.71 -1.17 2.17
N PHE A 82 -2.31 -1.33 0.90
CA PHE A 82 -0.93 -1.22 0.45
C PHE A 82 -0.73 0.07 -0.33
N SER A 83 0.43 0.70 -0.12
CA SER A 83 0.85 1.92 -0.82
C SER A 83 2.29 1.73 -1.29
N THR A 84 2.51 1.92 -2.58
CA THR A 84 3.81 1.81 -3.24
C THR A 84 4.17 3.06 -4.06
N GLY A 85 3.24 4.01 -4.12
CA GLY A 85 3.39 5.32 -4.77
C GLY A 85 2.94 6.45 -3.85
N ALA A 86 3.16 7.71 -4.26
CA ALA A 86 2.69 8.88 -3.54
C ALA A 86 1.17 9.02 -3.65
N ASP A 87 0.50 9.32 -2.54
CA ASP A 87 -0.95 9.55 -2.47
C ASP A 87 -1.80 8.46 -3.14
N GLN A 88 -1.35 7.22 -3.05
CA GLN A 88 -2.05 6.08 -3.62
C GLN A 88 -2.10 4.96 -2.61
N CYS A 89 -3.27 4.38 -2.42
CA CYS A 89 -3.43 3.15 -1.65
C CYS A 89 -4.41 2.21 -2.34
N LEU A 90 -4.19 0.91 -2.15
CA LEU A 90 -4.99 -0.15 -2.74
C LEU A 90 -5.42 -1.15 -1.68
N VAL A 91 -6.70 -1.50 -1.71
CA VAL A 91 -7.23 -2.68 -1.02
C VAL A 91 -7.69 -3.71 -2.05
N HIS A 92 -7.53 -4.98 -1.73
CA HIS A 92 -7.78 -6.10 -2.61
C HIS A 92 -8.59 -7.17 -1.90
N ASN A 93 -9.57 -7.68 -2.58
CA ASN A 93 -10.25 -8.93 -2.23
C ASN A 93 -10.16 -9.88 -3.40
N GLY A 94 -9.56 -11.06 -3.18
CA GLY A 94 -9.34 -12.06 -4.20
C GLY A 94 -7.98 -12.74 -4.08
N SER A 95 -7.46 -13.21 -5.20
CA SER A 95 -6.15 -13.85 -5.30
C SER A 95 -5.55 -13.62 -6.69
N LEU A 96 -4.29 -13.21 -6.73
CA LEU A 96 -3.51 -13.05 -7.97
C LEU A 96 -2.60 -14.26 -8.16
N SER A 97 -2.95 -15.13 -9.10
CA SER A 97 -2.23 -16.39 -9.33
C SER A 97 -0.83 -16.17 -9.96
N ASN A 98 -0.66 -15.10 -10.75
CA ASN A 98 0.62 -14.79 -11.38
C ASN A 98 1.47 -13.74 -10.63
N HIS A 99 1.12 -13.35 -9.41
CA HIS A 99 1.79 -12.27 -8.67
C HIS A 99 3.31 -12.43 -8.57
N ASN A 100 3.83 -13.65 -8.45
CA ASN A 100 5.27 -13.90 -8.40
C ASN A 100 5.99 -13.59 -9.72
N ASN A 101 5.33 -13.78 -10.86
CA ASN A 101 5.89 -13.42 -12.17
C ASN A 101 5.93 -11.90 -12.31
N VAL A 102 4.79 -11.26 -12.03
CA VAL A 102 4.68 -9.79 -12.07
C VAL A 102 5.68 -9.13 -11.11
N ARG A 103 5.83 -9.67 -9.88
CA ARG A 103 6.83 -9.19 -8.93
C ARG A 103 8.25 -9.20 -9.53
N ARG A 104 8.65 -10.31 -10.17
CA ARG A 104 9.99 -10.42 -10.78
C ARG A 104 10.20 -9.39 -11.90
N GLU A 105 9.19 -9.09 -12.67
CA GLU A 105 9.24 -8.06 -13.70
C GLU A 105 9.41 -6.67 -13.07
N LEU A 106 8.58 -6.33 -12.11
CA LEU A 106 8.62 -5.04 -11.42
C LEU A 106 9.96 -4.82 -10.67
N VAL A 107 10.55 -5.88 -10.11
CA VAL A 107 11.89 -5.81 -9.49
C VAL A 107 12.95 -5.47 -10.54
N ARG A 108 12.88 -6.02 -11.76
CA ARG A 108 13.81 -5.65 -12.85
C ARG A 108 13.63 -4.19 -13.30
N GLU A 109 12.44 -3.63 -13.09
CA GLU A 109 12.11 -2.22 -13.35
C GLU A 109 12.42 -1.30 -12.15
N GLY A 110 13.04 -1.83 -11.09
CA GLY A 110 13.54 -1.07 -9.94
C GLY A 110 12.58 -0.98 -8.75
N MET A 111 11.43 -1.67 -8.78
CA MET A 111 10.51 -1.71 -7.64
C MET A 111 11.04 -2.60 -6.52
N THR A 112 10.74 -2.22 -5.28
CA THR A 112 11.08 -3.00 -4.08
C THR A 112 9.83 -3.45 -3.36
N PHE A 113 9.91 -4.57 -2.63
CA PHE A 113 8.80 -5.18 -1.92
C PHE A 113 9.19 -5.48 -0.47
N GLU A 114 8.27 -5.27 0.44
CA GLU A 114 8.47 -5.51 1.88
C GLU A 114 7.75 -6.78 2.36
N THR A 115 6.78 -7.28 1.61
CA THR A 115 5.98 -8.46 1.96
C THR A 115 5.87 -9.45 0.80
N GLU A 116 5.41 -10.65 1.10
CA GLU A 116 5.05 -11.64 0.07
C GLU A 116 3.59 -11.52 -0.39
N ASN A 117 2.90 -10.46 0.02
CA ASN A 117 1.49 -10.27 -0.30
C ASN A 117 1.28 -9.92 -1.78
N ASP A 118 0.31 -10.56 -2.41
CA ASP A 118 -0.06 -10.31 -3.81
C ASP A 118 -0.65 -8.91 -4.01
N THR A 119 -1.28 -8.35 -2.98
CA THR A 119 -1.82 -6.99 -3.03
C THR A 119 -0.73 -5.92 -3.14
N GLU A 120 0.42 -6.14 -2.50
CA GLU A 120 1.57 -5.25 -2.67
C GLU A 120 2.05 -5.26 -4.12
N VAL A 121 2.01 -6.41 -4.77
CA VAL A 121 2.35 -6.53 -6.20
C VAL A 121 1.36 -5.76 -7.07
N ALA A 122 0.06 -5.85 -6.79
CA ALA A 122 -0.95 -5.09 -7.51
C ALA A 122 -0.77 -3.57 -7.32
N ALA A 123 -0.49 -3.13 -6.09
CA ALA A 123 -0.22 -1.72 -5.80
C ALA A 123 1.03 -1.23 -6.55
N ALA A 124 2.11 -2.02 -6.53
CA ALA A 124 3.35 -1.72 -7.24
C ALA A 124 3.15 -1.69 -8.76
N TYR A 125 2.32 -2.59 -9.31
CA TYR A 125 1.96 -2.58 -10.73
C TYR A 125 1.31 -1.25 -11.11
N LEU A 126 0.30 -0.79 -10.37
CA LEU A 126 -0.36 0.48 -10.66
C LEU A 126 0.61 1.66 -10.55
N SER A 127 1.40 1.74 -9.47
CA SER A 127 2.39 2.79 -9.27
C SER A 127 3.43 2.82 -10.41
N ASN A 128 3.89 1.66 -10.85
CA ASN A 128 4.83 1.54 -11.96
C ASN A 128 4.23 2.04 -13.28
N ARG A 129 3.01 1.61 -13.62
CA ARG A 129 2.34 2.05 -14.84
C ARG A 129 2.11 3.57 -14.84
N MET A 130 1.72 4.13 -13.69
CA MET A 130 1.53 5.58 -13.55
C MET A 130 2.86 6.34 -13.65
N ALA A 131 3.95 5.84 -13.08
CA ALA A 131 5.28 6.42 -13.24
C ALA A 131 5.77 6.41 -14.71
N HIS A 132 5.29 5.47 -15.51
CA HIS A 132 5.54 5.41 -16.97
C HIS A 132 4.49 6.19 -17.80
N GLY A 133 3.77 7.11 -17.18
CA GLY A 133 2.90 8.08 -17.86
C GLY A 133 1.47 7.61 -18.12
N LYS A 134 1.04 6.47 -17.61
CA LYS A 134 -0.36 6.06 -17.64
C LYS A 134 -1.17 6.82 -16.59
N ASN A 135 -2.41 7.17 -16.91
CA ASN A 135 -3.34 7.59 -15.86
C ASN A 135 -3.88 6.37 -15.10
N LEU A 136 -4.54 6.61 -13.96
CA LEU A 136 -5.06 5.53 -13.11
C LEU A 136 -6.03 4.61 -13.86
N GLY A 137 -6.91 5.15 -14.70
CA GLY A 137 -7.85 4.36 -15.50
C GLY A 137 -7.13 3.40 -16.44
N GLU A 138 -6.15 3.90 -17.18
CA GLU A 138 -5.33 3.08 -18.09
C GLU A 138 -4.50 2.02 -17.33
N ALA A 139 -3.99 2.36 -16.14
CA ALA A 139 -3.27 1.41 -15.30
C ALA A 139 -4.20 0.30 -14.78
N LEU A 140 -5.43 0.65 -14.39
CA LEU A 140 -6.45 -0.33 -13.98
C LEU A 140 -6.92 -1.20 -15.14
N GLU A 141 -7.13 -0.63 -16.34
CA GLU A 141 -7.43 -1.42 -17.54
C GLU A 141 -6.33 -2.45 -17.84
N GLY A 142 -5.06 -2.06 -17.70
CA GLY A 142 -3.91 -2.97 -17.87
C GLY A 142 -3.94 -4.17 -16.94
N THR A 143 -4.52 -4.05 -15.74
CA THR A 143 -4.62 -5.18 -14.80
C THR A 143 -5.46 -6.32 -15.36
N LEU A 144 -6.44 -6.05 -16.22
CA LEU A 144 -7.30 -7.07 -16.83
C LEU A 144 -6.55 -7.98 -17.81
N SER A 145 -5.44 -7.50 -18.35
CA SER A 145 -4.60 -8.26 -19.30
C SER A 145 -3.37 -8.87 -18.64
N ASP A 146 -2.78 -8.17 -17.67
CA ASP A 146 -1.47 -8.48 -17.13
C ASP A 146 -1.53 -9.27 -15.81
N LEU A 147 -2.67 -9.21 -15.09
CA LEU A 147 -2.87 -9.94 -13.84
C LEU A 147 -3.82 -11.11 -14.03
N ASP A 148 -3.43 -12.28 -13.55
CA ASP A 148 -4.23 -13.49 -13.53
C ASP A 148 -4.84 -13.75 -12.15
N GLY A 149 -6.04 -14.32 -12.15
CA GLY A 149 -6.75 -14.69 -10.93
C GLY A 149 -8.16 -14.12 -10.89
N PHE A 150 -8.70 -14.01 -9.69
CA PHE A 150 -9.94 -13.27 -9.47
C PHE A 150 -9.68 -12.18 -8.43
N PHE A 151 -10.05 -10.97 -8.73
CA PHE A 151 -9.73 -9.85 -7.85
C PHE A 151 -10.73 -8.71 -7.97
N THR A 152 -10.90 -8.02 -6.87
CA THR A 152 -11.59 -6.73 -6.80
C THR A 152 -10.66 -5.73 -6.13
N PHE A 153 -10.39 -4.62 -6.79
CA PHE A 153 -9.58 -3.53 -6.27
C PHE A 153 -10.45 -2.32 -5.91
N VAL A 154 -10.12 -1.69 -4.77
CA VAL A 154 -10.54 -0.33 -4.48
C VAL A 154 -9.27 0.50 -4.28
N VAL A 155 -9.13 1.55 -5.07
CA VAL A 155 -7.95 2.42 -5.07
C VAL A 155 -8.35 3.80 -4.57
N GLY A 156 -7.59 4.33 -3.62
CA GLY A 156 -7.65 5.72 -3.17
C GLY A 156 -6.46 6.50 -3.69
N THR A 157 -6.71 7.69 -4.19
CA THR A 157 -5.70 8.65 -4.65
C THR A 157 -6.02 10.04 -4.12
#